data_71926edb11c77ff4ba6a78f19d5f28bc
#
_entry.id   71926edb11c77ff4ba6a78f19d5f28bc
#
_cell.length_a   1.000
_cell.length_b   1.000
_cell.length_c   1.000
_cell.angle_alpha   90.00
_cell.angle_beta   90.00
_cell.angle_gamma   90.00
#
_symmetry.space_group_name_H-M   'P 1'
#
loop_
_entity.id
_entity.type
_entity.pdbx_description
1 polymer ?
#
loop_
_entity_poly.entity_id
_entity_poly.type
_entity_poly.pdbx_seq_one_letter_code
_entity_poly.pdbx_strand_id
1 'polypeptide(L)'
;MHVVIFAGGALRPGKAFYAAIGSADMFIAADSGAATALQYGCTPRIVVGDFDSLDEFLLEDLGKRGSEIRRAAVEKDETDTELAVQVAIDEGATRITLVGALGGARFDHTMANILLLAGFEGVPITIVDGPSMCWLVRGPGSSAINGQVGDLVSLLPLTGDASGIRTKGLYYALKGEALSFGNPRGVSNVLIEEHAEVSVEGGVLLVIYTNMQELSALEHITNS
;
A
#
# COMPACT_ATOMS: atom_id res chain seq x y z
N MET A 1 -7.14 1.04 -15.53
CA MET A 1 -8.13 0.79 -14.49
C MET A 1 -7.46 0.87 -13.12
N HIS A 2 -7.97 1.69 -12.20
CA HIS A 2 -7.50 1.80 -10.83
C HIS A 2 -8.35 0.89 -9.92
N VAL A 3 -7.72 -0.09 -9.28
CA VAL A 3 -8.37 -0.99 -8.33
C VAL A 3 -7.92 -0.65 -6.91
N VAL A 4 -8.88 -0.48 -6.00
CA VAL A 4 -8.61 -0.37 -4.57
C VAL A 4 -8.95 -1.70 -3.90
N ILE A 5 -7.98 -2.27 -3.19
CA ILE A 5 -8.14 -3.54 -2.47
C ILE A 5 -8.18 -3.25 -0.98
N PHE A 6 -9.26 -3.70 -0.33
CA PHE A 6 -9.40 -3.67 1.11
C PHE A 6 -8.87 -4.97 1.71
N ALA A 7 -7.74 -4.91 2.40
CA ALA A 7 -7.18 -6.01 3.18
C ALA A 7 -7.83 -6.10 4.57
N GLY A 8 -7.66 -7.23 5.25
CA GLY A 8 -8.32 -7.53 6.52
C GLY A 8 -7.74 -6.85 7.76
N GLY A 9 -6.72 -6.00 7.62
CA GLY A 9 -6.12 -5.29 8.75
C GLY A 9 -6.89 -4.04 9.17
N ALA A 10 -6.46 -3.42 10.27
CA ALA A 10 -7.06 -2.18 10.76
C ALA A 10 -6.78 -1.02 9.79
N LEU A 11 -7.82 -0.44 9.22
CA LEU A 11 -7.71 0.70 8.32
C LEU A 11 -7.60 2.01 9.12
N ARG A 12 -6.60 2.80 8.78
CA ARG A 12 -6.49 4.20 9.19
C ARG A 12 -6.81 5.09 8.00
N PRO A 13 -7.93 5.83 8.01
CA PRO A 13 -8.24 6.75 6.92
C PRO A 13 -7.34 7.98 6.96
N GLY A 14 -7.02 8.54 5.81
CA GLY A 14 -6.26 9.76 5.60
C GLY A 14 -6.59 10.35 4.24
N LYS A 15 -5.98 11.47 3.86
CA LYS A 15 -6.23 12.12 2.56
C LYS A 15 -5.97 11.16 1.39
N ALA A 16 -4.87 10.38 1.46
CA ALA A 16 -4.52 9.43 0.43
C ALA A 16 -5.56 8.31 0.28
N PHE A 17 -6.15 7.83 1.38
CA PHE A 17 -7.24 6.87 1.37
C PHE A 17 -8.47 7.43 0.66
N TYR A 18 -8.94 8.63 1.04
CA TYR A 18 -10.12 9.24 0.40
C TYR A 18 -9.88 9.56 -1.07
N ALA A 19 -8.66 9.98 -1.44
CA ALA A 19 -8.29 10.17 -2.83
C ALA A 19 -8.29 8.85 -3.62
N ALA A 20 -7.81 7.76 -3.02
CA ALA A 20 -7.80 6.45 -3.64
C ALA A 20 -9.22 5.95 -3.92
N ILE A 21 -10.12 5.95 -2.91
CA ILE A 21 -11.50 5.47 -3.11
C ILE A 21 -12.29 6.38 -4.06
N GLY A 22 -12.04 7.71 -4.03
CA GLY A 22 -12.69 8.67 -4.92
C GLY A 22 -12.25 8.55 -6.40
N SER A 23 -11.12 7.92 -6.68
CA SER A 23 -10.58 7.71 -8.04
C SER A 23 -10.59 6.24 -8.47
N ALA A 24 -11.16 5.35 -7.68
CA ALA A 24 -11.24 3.93 -7.98
C ALA A 24 -12.25 3.63 -9.08
N ASP A 25 -11.85 2.79 -10.02
CA ASP A 25 -12.77 2.21 -11.01
C ASP A 25 -13.43 0.94 -10.46
N MET A 26 -12.78 0.25 -9.51
CA MET A 26 -13.26 -0.99 -8.91
C MET A 26 -12.72 -1.17 -7.49
N PHE A 27 -13.55 -1.78 -6.64
CA PHE A 27 -13.17 -2.25 -5.31
C PHE A 27 -13.12 -3.77 -5.29
N ILE A 28 -12.08 -4.31 -4.65
CA ILE A 28 -11.92 -5.72 -4.30
C ILE A 28 -11.69 -5.80 -2.80
N ALA A 29 -12.14 -6.87 -2.18
CA ALA A 29 -11.87 -7.09 -0.76
C ALA A 29 -11.25 -8.47 -0.53
N ALA A 30 -10.27 -8.52 0.35
CA ALA A 30 -9.66 -9.73 0.86
C ALA A 30 -10.28 -10.05 2.22
N ASP A 31 -11.02 -11.15 2.32
CA ASP A 31 -11.66 -11.64 3.53
C ASP A 31 -12.39 -10.54 4.32
N SER A 32 -12.05 -10.34 5.59
CA SER A 32 -12.66 -9.33 6.49
C SER A 32 -12.54 -7.88 6.01
N GLY A 33 -11.69 -7.60 5.04
CA GLY A 33 -11.63 -6.30 4.34
C GLY A 33 -12.95 -5.89 3.70
N ALA A 34 -13.84 -6.85 3.40
CA ALA A 34 -15.16 -6.59 2.86
C ALA A 34 -16.06 -5.78 3.83
N ALA A 35 -16.00 -6.11 5.13
CA ALA A 35 -16.73 -5.37 6.15
C ALA A 35 -16.22 -3.92 6.24
N THR A 36 -14.90 -3.74 6.20
CA THR A 36 -14.27 -2.42 6.19
C THR A 36 -14.67 -1.61 4.96
N ALA A 37 -14.67 -2.21 3.77
CA ALA A 37 -15.09 -1.53 2.55
C ALA A 37 -16.52 -0.97 2.67
N LEU A 38 -17.46 -1.78 3.17
CA LEU A 38 -18.85 -1.35 3.36
C LEU A 38 -18.99 -0.21 4.38
N GLN A 39 -18.18 -0.18 5.45
CA GLN A 39 -18.18 0.92 6.43
C GLN A 39 -17.84 2.28 5.78
N TYR A 40 -17.03 2.28 4.71
CA TYR A 40 -16.69 3.47 3.94
C TYR A 40 -17.56 3.67 2.70
N GLY A 41 -18.68 2.94 2.59
CA GLY A 41 -19.62 3.06 1.47
C GLY A 41 -19.11 2.48 0.16
N CYS A 42 -18.01 1.69 0.20
CA CYS A 42 -17.43 1.03 -0.95
C CYS A 42 -17.98 -0.39 -1.05
N THR A 43 -18.77 -0.69 -2.07
CA THR A 43 -19.22 -2.07 -2.33
C THR A 43 -18.17 -2.78 -3.18
N PRO A 44 -17.48 -3.83 -2.68
CA PRO A 44 -16.54 -4.59 -3.49
C PRO A 44 -17.27 -5.30 -4.64
N ARG A 45 -16.71 -5.21 -5.85
CA ARG A 45 -17.19 -6.02 -6.98
C ARG A 45 -16.85 -7.49 -6.80
N ILE A 46 -15.68 -7.76 -6.21
CA ILE A 46 -15.20 -9.11 -5.94
C ILE A 46 -14.73 -9.18 -4.48
N VAL A 47 -15.10 -10.25 -3.81
CA VAL A 47 -14.60 -10.58 -2.47
C VAL A 47 -13.92 -11.94 -2.56
N VAL A 48 -12.66 -12.02 -2.16
CA VAL A 48 -11.85 -13.24 -2.21
C VAL A 48 -11.33 -13.61 -0.83
N GLY A 49 -11.38 -14.89 -0.48
CA GLY A 49 -10.91 -15.41 0.80
C GLY A 49 -11.48 -16.78 1.11
N ASP A 50 -11.09 -17.37 2.24
CA ASP A 50 -11.70 -18.60 2.75
C ASP A 50 -12.96 -18.32 3.59
N PHE A 51 -13.10 -17.06 4.05
CA PHE A 51 -14.24 -16.54 4.80
C PHE A 51 -14.48 -17.22 6.14
N ASP A 52 -13.42 -17.72 6.78
CA ASP A 52 -13.50 -18.31 8.11
C ASP A 52 -13.78 -17.26 9.20
N SER A 53 -13.43 -15.99 8.93
CA SER A 53 -13.61 -14.84 9.82
C SER A 53 -14.80 -13.94 9.46
N LEU A 54 -15.53 -14.23 8.38
CA LEU A 54 -16.68 -13.45 7.94
C LEU A 54 -18.02 -14.10 8.30
N ASP A 55 -18.95 -13.27 8.79
CA ASP A 55 -20.33 -13.68 9.02
C ASP A 55 -21.02 -14.04 7.69
N GLU A 56 -21.72 -15.18 7.65
CA GLU A 56 -22.50 -15.63 6.48
C GLU A 56 -23.55 -14.59 6.03
N PHE A 57 -24.16 -13.85 6.99
CA PHE A 57 -25.10 -12.79 6.66
C PHE A 57 -24.44 -11.66 5.87
N LEU A 58 -23.18 -11.33 6.18
CA LEU A 58 -22.43 -10.33 5.42
C LEU A 58 -22.13 -10.81 4.01
N LEU A 59 -21.77 -12.07 3.84
CA LEU A 59 -21.52 -12.66 2.51
C LEU A 59 -22.80 -12.68 1.66
N GLU A 60 -23.96 -13.01 2.27
CA GLU A 60 -25.24 -12.94 1.58
C GLU A 60 -25.61 -11.50 1.19
N ASP A 61 -25.37 -10.51 2.06
CA ASP A 61 -25.65 -9.10 1.78
C ASP A 61 -24.79 -8.59 0.63
N LEU A 62 -23.47 -8.94 0.64
CA LEU A 62 -22.56 -8.63 -0.45
C LEU A 62 -23.02 -9.24 -1.78
N GLY A 63 -23.46 -10.50 -1.77
CA GLY A 63 -24.02 -11.16 -2.95
C GLY A 63 -25.29 -10.46 -3.48
N LYS A 64 -26.19 -10.05 -2.57
CA LYS A 64 -27.41 -9.26 -2.91
C LYS A 64 -27.08 -7.88 -3.49
N ARG A 65 -25.95 -7.28 -3.09
CA ARG A 65 -25.42 -6.02 -3.65
C ARG A 65 -24.70 -6.20 -5.00
N GLY A 66 -24.55 -7.45 -5.46
CA GLY A 66 -23.94 -7.77 -6.75
C GLY A 66 -22.45 -8.09 -6.66
N SER A 67 -21.89 -8.30 -5.46
CA SER A 67 -20.51 -8.74 -5.31
C SER A 67 -20.35 -10.20 -5.75
N GLU A 68 -19.30 -10.48 -6.50
CA GLU A 68 -18.86 -11.84 -6.80
C GLU A 68 -18.04 -12.40 -5.62
N ILE A 69 -18.47 -13.53 -5.07
CA ILE A 69 -17.80 -14.18 -3.95
C ILE A 69 -16.92 -15.30 -4.49
N ARG A 70 -15.60 -15.11 -4.45
CA ARG A 70 -14.58 -16.08 -4.88
C ARG A 70 -14.00 -16.79 -3.67
N ARG A 71 -14.52 -17.99 -3.34
CA ARG A 71 -13.99 -18.79 -2.23
C ARG A 71 -12.64 -19.40 -2.60
N ALA A 72 -11.65 -19.16 -1.76
CA ALA A 72 -10.35 -19.82 -1.80
C ALA A 72 -10.33 -21.05 -0.87
N ALA A 73 -9.44 -22.00 -1.14
CA ALA A 73 -9.21 -23.10 -0.23
C ALA A 73 -8.59 -22.57 1.09
N VAL A 74 -8.93 -23.21 2.23
CA VAL A 74 -8.30 -22.90 3.52
C VAL A 74 -6.82 -23.30 3.49
N GLU A 75 -6.53 -24.49 2.94
CA GLU A 75 -5.15 -24.94 2.71
C GLU A 75 -4.66 -24.43 1.34
N LYS A 76 -3.93 -23.32 1.37
CA LYS A 76 -3.31 -22.66 0.22
C LYS A 76 -2.00 -22.02 0.64
N ASP A 77 -1.13 -21.77 -0.30
CA ASP A 77 0.16 -21.10 -0.04
C ASP A 77 0.02 -19.58 -0.02
N GLU A 78 -0.97 -19.03 -0.72
CA GLU A 78 -1.19 -17.58 -0.88
C GLU A 78 -2.00 -16.99 0.28
N THR A 79 -1.68 -15.75 0.64
CA THR A 79 -2.53 -14.93 1.51
C THR A 79 -3.75 -14.40 0.74
N ASP A 80 -4.85 -14.07 1.45
CA ASP A 80 -6.04 -13.49 0.80
C ASP A 80 -5.73 -12.15 0.14
N THR A 81 -4.80 -11.35 0.71
CA THR A 81 -4.33 -10.11 0.08
C THR A 81 -3.60 -10.38 -1.22
N GLU A 82 -2.75 -11.41 -1.27
CA GLU A 82 -2.06 -11.83 -2.49
C GLU A 82 -3.05 -12.27 -3.57
N LEU A 83 -4.01 -13.12 -3.21
CA LEU A 83 -5.09 -13.52 -4.13
C LEU A 83 -5.89 -12.32 -4.64
N ALA A 84 -6.19 -11.34 -3.78
CA ALA A 84 -6.90 -10.14 -4.19
C ALA A 84 -6.10 -9.29 -5.18
N VAL A 85 -4.78 -9.21 -5.01
CA VAL A 85 -3.88 -8.55 -5.98
C VAL A 85 -3.87 -9.30 -7.31
N GLN A 86 -3.74 -10.63 -7.29
CA GLN A 86 -3.79 -11.42 -8.51
C GLN A 86 -5.12 -11.24 -9.25
N VAL A 87 -6.24 -11.31 -8.53
CA VAL A 87 -7.58 -11.05 -9.08
C VAL A 87 -7.65 -9.66 -9.71
N ALA A 88 -7.12 -8.63 -9.06
CA ALA A 88 -7.11 -7.28 -9.62
C ALA A 88 -6.33 -7.21 -10.94
N ILE A 89 -5.20 -7.90 -11.04
CA ILE A 89 -4.38 -7.98 -12.26
C ILE A 89 -5.15 -8.70 -13.37
N ASP A 90 -5.79 -9.82 -13.07
CA ASP A 90 -6.58 -10.62 -14.00
C ASP A 90 -7.80 -9.84 -14.53
N GLU A 91 -8.40 -8.98 -13.71
CA GLU A 91 -9.47 -8.05 -14.10
C GLU A 91 -8.95 -6.84 -14.91
N GLY A 92 -7.64 -6.74 -15.13
CA GLY A 92 -7.01 -5.70 -15.96
C GLY A 92 -6.65 -4.42 -15.21
N ALA A 93 -6.31 -4.50 -13.92
CA ALA A 93 -5.79 -3.35 -13.18
C ALA A 93 -4.53 -2.80 -13.84
N THR A 94 -4.47 -1.49 -14.00
CA THR A 94 -3.26 -0.76 -14.43
C THR A 94 -2.60 -0.03 -13.27
N ARG A 95 -3.27 0.06 -12.14
CA ARG A 95 -2.80 0.60 -10.86
C ARG A 95 -3.60 -0.03 -9.72
N ILE A 96 -2.92 -0.40 -8.64
CA ILE A 96 -3.55 -0.99 -7.44
C ILE A 96 -3.21 -0.12 -6.23
N THR A 97 -4.20 0.12 -5.38
CA THR A 97 -4.01 0.69 -4.04
C THR A 97 -4.49 -0.32 -2.99
N LEU A 98 -3.59 -0.71 -2.08
CA LEU A 98 -3.91 -1.56 -0.94
C LEU A 98 -4.22 -0.68 0.27
N VAL A 99 -5.33 -0.93 0.94
CA VAL A 99 -5.74 -0.26 2.18
C VAL A 99 -6.05 -1.30 3.26
N GLY A 100 -5.84 -0.96 4.54
CA GLY A 100 -5.95 -1.94 5.62
C GLY A 100 -4.84 -3.02 5.61
N ALA A 101 -3.72 -2.75 4.93
CA ALA A 101 -2.64 -3.72 4.76
C ALA A 101 -1.55 -3.66 5.84
N LEU A 102 -1.42 -2.53 6.56
CA LEU A 102 -0.36 -2.30 7.55
C LEU A 102 -0.84 -2.26 9.01
N GLY A 103 -2.14 -2.31 9.25
CA GLY A 103 -2.72 -2.24 10.59
C GLY A 103 -3.20 -3.59 11.11
N GLY A 104 -3.39 -3.68 12.44
CA GLY A 104 -3.95 -4.85 13.10
C GLY A 104 -2.95 -5.56 14.03
N ALA A 105 -3.42 -6.62 14.69
CA ALA A 105 -2.64 -7.36 15.69
C ALA A 105 -1.57 -8.29 15.07
N ARG A 106 -1.67 -8.60 13.79
CA ARG A 106 -0.82 -9.54 13.05
C ARG A 106 0.34 -8.80 12.35
N PHE A 107 1.46 -8.63 13.07
CA PHE A 107 2.66 -7.99 12.49
C PHE A 107 3.25 -8.78 11.31
N ASP A 108 3.13 -10.11 11.33
CA ASP A 108 3.52 -10.98 10.23
C ASP A 108 2.78 -10.64 8.93
N HIS A 109 1.48 -10.38 8.98
CA HIS A 109 0.69 -9.93 7.82
C HIS A 109 1.14 -8.55 7.33
N THR A 110 1.45 -7.61 8.24
CA THR A 110 2.02 -6.31 7.86
C THR A 110 3.31 -6.47 7.05
N MET A 111 4.23 -7.32 7.54
CA MET A 111 5.49 -7.59 6.84
C MET A 111 5.25 -8.32 5.52
N ALA A 112 4.37 -9.32 5.50
CA ALA A 112 4.02 -10.04 4.27
C ALA A 112 3.46 -9.09 3.20
N ASN A 113 2.56 -8.18 3.56
CA ASN A 113 1.98 -7.21 2.63
C ASN A 113 3.01 -6.22 2.07
N ILE A 114 4.03 -5.83 2.86
CA ILE A 114 5.14 -4.99 2.36
C ILE A 114 6.00 -5.80 1.38
N LEU A 115 6.35 -7.04 1.73
CA LEU A 115 7.15 -7.91 0.87
C LEU A 115 6.40 -8.30 -0.41
N LEU A 116 5.08 -8.42 -0.34
CA LEU A 116 4.21 -8.72 -1.47
C LEU A 116 4.38 -7.72 -2.62
N LEU A 117 4.68 -6.45 -2.32
CA LEU A 117 4.99 -5.44 -3.34
C LEU A 117 6.12 -5.88 -4.27
N ALA A 118 7.08 -6.67 -3.78
CA ALA A 118 8.19 -7.16 -4.58
C ALA A 118 7.81 -8.36 -5.47
N GLY A 119 6.76 -9.09 -5.11
CA GLY A 119 6.29 -10.28 -5.84
C GLY A 119 5.58 -9.96 -7.16
N PHE A 120 5.05 -8.75 -7.32
CA PHE A 120 4.31 -8.35 -8.52
C PHE A 120 5.08 -7.34 -9.35
N GLU A 121 5.18 -7.61 -10.64
CA GLU A 121 5.79 -6.72 -11.63
C GLU A 121 4.76 -6.28 -12.68
N GLY A 122 5.01 -5.14 -13.31
CA GLY A 122 4.18 -4.63 -14.41
C GLY A 122 2.99 -3.78 -14.00
N VAL A 123 2.44 -3.94 -12.78
CA VAL A 123 1.36 -3.09 -12.26
C VAL A 123 1.84 -2.35 -11.02
N PRO A 124 1.83 -1.01 -11.00
CA PRO A 124 2.18 -0.24 -9.81
C PRO A 124 1.22 -0.52 -8.65
N ILE A 125 1.78 -0.91 -7.50
CA ILE A 125 1.03 -1.16 -6.27
C ILE A 125 1.50 -0.15 -5.22
N THR A 126 0.54 0.54 -4.59
CA THR A 126 0.78 1.46 -3.48
C THR A 126 0.01 0.98 -2.26
N ILE A 127 0.65 0.90 -1.11
CA ILE A 127 -0.05 0.72 0.17
C ILE A 127 -0.31 2.10 0.77
N VAL A 128 -1.53 2.31 1.25
CA VAL A 128 -1.95 3.55 1.91
C VAL A 128 -2.43 3.23 3.32
N ASP A 129 -1.89 3.94 4.32
CA ASP A 129 -2.25 3.76 5.71
C ASP A 129 -2.11 5.07 6.50
N GLY A 130 -3.24 5.70 6.81
CA GLY A 130 -3.28 7.00 7.49
C GLY A 130 -2.48 8.07 6.73
N PRO A 131 -1.48 8.68 7.41
CA PRO A 131 -0.64 9.71 6.81
C PRO A 131 0.41 9.15 5.84
N SER A 132 0.58 7.83 5.78
CA SER A 132 1.68 7.20 5.08
C SER A 132 1.24 6.48 3.81
N MET A 133 2.12 6.52 2.81
CA MET A 133 2.02 5.72 1.59
C MET A 133 3.36 5.03 1.34
N CYS A 134 3.35 3.82 0.79
CA CYS A 134 4.57 3.19 0.33
C CYS A 134 4.39 2.46 -1.00
N TRP A 135 5.44 2.48 -1.80
CA TRP A 135 5.52 1.83 -3.12
C TRP A 135 6.95 1.48 -3.46
N LEU A 136 7.15 0.75 -4.55
CA LEU A 136 8.48 0.37 -5.01
C LEU A 136 8.96 1.21 -6.17
N VAL A 137 10.28 1.46 -6.20
CA VAL A 137 11.02 1.91 -7.36
C VAL A 137 12.05 0.84 -7.71
N ARG A 138 11.92 0.27 -8.91
CA ARG A 138 12.80 -0.78 -9.42
C ARG A 138 13.83 -0.18 -10.36
N GLY A 139 15.09 -0.55 -10.20
CA GLY A 139 16.17 -0.13 -11.08
C GLY A 139 16.26 -0.94 -12.38
N PRO A 140 16.58 -0.28 -13.54
CA PRO A 140 16.68 1.16 -13.67
C PRO A 140 15.31 1.85 -13.74
N GLY A 141 15.11 2.88 -12.89
CA GLY A 141 13.82 3.58 -12.86
C GLY A 141 13.81 4.78 -11.94
N SER A 142 12.71 5.51 -11.96
CA SER A 142 12.50 6.67 -11.10
C SER A 142 11.03 6.80 -10.67
N SER A 143 10.81 7.57 -9.61
CA SER A 143 9.49 7.95 -9.13
C SER A 143 9.49 9.39 -8.66
N ALA A 144 8.42 10.10 -9.00
CA ALA A 144 8.11 11.40 -8.42
C ALA A 144 7.48 11.22 -7.03
N ILE A 145 7.77 12.14 -6.14
CA ILE A 145 7.20 12.25 -4.80
C ILE A 145 6.60 13.64 -4.68
N ASN A 146 5.28 13.71 -4.52
CA ASN A 146 4.57 14.97 -4.35
C ASN A 146 4.10 15.08 -2.90
N GLY A 147 4.40 16.19 -2.25
CA GLY A 147 4.05 16.42 -0.86
C GLY A 147 4.24 17.89 -0.46
N GLN A 148 4.26 18.13 0.84
CA GLN A 148 4.52 19.47 1.39
C GLN A 148 5.96 19.53 1.92
N VAL A 149 6.54 20.73 1.89
CA VAL A 149 7.85 20.95 2.53
C VAL A 149 7.74 20.58 4.02
N GLY A 150 8.67 19.74 4.48
CA GLY A 150 8.67 19.19 5.83
C GLY A 150 8.11 17.77 5.96
N ASP A 151 7.44 17.25 4.94
CA ASP A 151 7.00 15.85 4.92
C ASP A 151 8.19 14.89 4.88
N LEU A 152 8.02 13.67 5.39
CA LEU A 152 9.09 12.69 5.48
C LEU A 152 9.09 11.74 4.29
N VAL A 153 10.30 11.38 3.88
CA VAL A 153 10.56 10.34 2.87
C VAL A 153 11.60 9.37 3.39
N SER A 154 11.27 8.09 3.41
CA SER A 154 12.23 7.03 3.72
C SER A 154 12.49 6.17 2.49
N LEU A 155 13.74 5.81 2.28
CA LEU A 155 14.22 4.98 1.17
C LEU A 155 14.89 3.74 1.75
N LEU A 156 14.28 2.58 1.58
CA LEU A 156 14.77 1.31 2.12
C LEU A 156 15.02 0.31 0.98
N PRO A 157 16.23 -0.25 0.83
CA PRO A 157 16.44 -1.39 -0.06
C PRO A 157 15.59 -2.58 0.40
N LEU A 158 14.88 -3.24 -0.52
CA LEU A 158 13.92 -4.30 -0.13
C LEU A 158 14.37 -5.71 -0.51
N THR A 159 15.07 -5.89 -1.64
CA THR A 159 15.42 -7.22 -2.16
C THR A 159 16.93 -7.46 -2.21
N GLY A 160 17.70 -6.65 -1.53
CA GLY A 160 19.16 -6.59 -1.56
C GLY A 160 19.62 -5.14 -1.62
N ASP A 161 20.91 -4.91 -1.87
CA ASP A 161 21.46 -3.56 -2.01
C ASP A 161 20.82 -2.82 -3.20
N ALA A 162 20.64 -1.52 -3.06
CA ALA A 162 20.21 -0.65 -4.16
C ALA A 162 21.34 0.34 -4.50
N SER A 163 21.61 0.53 -5.79
CA SER A 163 22.77 1.27 -6.28
C SER A 163 22.42 2.39 -7.26
N GLY A 164 23.31 3.36 -7.38
CA GLY A 164 23.13 4.50 -8.28
C GLY A 164 21.93 5.37 -7.90
N ILE A 165 21.66 5.50 -6.60
CA ILE A 165 20.50 6.24 -6.12
C ILE A 165 20.76 7.73 -6.22
N ARG A 166 19.85 8.46 -6.87
CA ARG A 166 19.86 9.92 -6.95
C ARG A 166 18.54 10.46 -6.45
N THR A 167 18.60 11.56 -5.70
CA THR A 167 17.39 12.25 -5.22
C THR A 167 17.47 13.74 -5.51
N LYS A 168 16.31 14.34 -5.80
CA LYS A 168 16.09 15.79 -5.88
C LYS A 168 14.97 16.19 -4.95
N GLY A 169 14.98 17.42 -4.44
CA GLY A 169 13.94 17.93 -3.56
C GLY A 169 13.95 17.32 -2.15
N LEU A 170 15.02 16.61 -1.77
CA LEU A 170 15.22 16.04 -0.44
C LEU A 170 16.41 16.69 0.27
N TYR A 171 16.29 16.90 1.58
CA TYR A 171 17.32 17.56 2.40
C TYR A 171 18.64 16.78 2.41
N TYR A 172 18.60 15.45 2.61
CA TYR A 172 19.75 14.57 2.50
C TYR A 172 19.81 13.98 1.09
N ALA A 173 20.32 14.79 0.13
CA ALA A 173 20.39 14.38 -1.26
C ALA A 173 21.38 13.22 -1.48
N LEU A 174 20.97 12.21 -2.23
CA LEU A 174 21.83 11.14 -2.76
C LEU A 174 22.24 11.49 -4.19
N LYS A 175 23.51 11.27 -4.52
CA LYS A 175 24.15 11.67 -5.78
C LYS A 175 24.75 10.51 -6.58
N GLY A 176 24.20 9.32 -6.44
CA GLY A 176 24.65 8.09 -7.09
C GLY A 176 25.19 7.05 -6.10
N GLU A 177 24.95 7.26 -4.80
CA GLU A 177 25.36 6.33 -3.77
C GLU A 177 24.54 5.04 -3.79
N ALA A 178 25.03 4.03 -3.06
CA ALA A 178 24.29 2.82 -2.73
C ALA A 178 23.69 2.92 -1.32
N LEU A 179 22.55 2.28 -1.13
CA LEU A 179 22.01 1.93 0.17
C LEU A 179 22.09 0.41 0.34
N SER A 180 22.72 -0.02 1.42
CA SER A 180 22.90 -1.44 1.72
C SER A 180 21.68 -2.00 2.43
N PHE A 181 21.27 -3.20 2.04
CA PHE A 181 20.18 -3.94 2.67
C PHE A 181 20.47 -4.15 4.18
N GLY A 182 19.46 -3.92 5.01
CA GLY A 182 19.62 -4.00 6.47
C GLY A 182 20.21 -2.75 7.12
N ASN A 183 20.63 -1.74 6.34
CA ASN A 183 21.11 -0.47 6.89
C ASN A 183 20.01 0.61 6.79
N PRO A 184 19.56 1.22 7.92
CA PRO A 184 18.48 2.19 7.93
C PRO A 184 18.90 3.62 7.51
N ARG A 185 20.05 3.82 6.86
CA ARG A 185 20.59 5.14 6.47
C ARG A 185 19.60 6.01 5.71
N GLY A 186 18.68 5.42 4.92
CA GLY A 186 17.73 6.15 4.09
C GLY A 186 16.44 6.58 4.80
N VAL A 187 16.33 6.39 6.10
CA VAL A 187 15.11 6.69 6.87
C VAL A 187 15.06 8.18 7.26
N SER A 188 13.84 8.72 7.26
CA SER A 188 13.51 10.09 7.75
C SER A 188 14.24 11.22 7.02
N ASN A 189 14.35 11.13 5.71
CA ASN A 189 14.68 12.27 4.87
C ASN A 189 13.49 13.25 4.81
N VAL A 190 13.71 14.49 4.44
CA VAL A 190 12.73 15.55 4.51
C VAL A 190 12.55 16.19 3.13
N LEU A 191 11.31 16.43 2.71
CA LEU A 191 10.98 17.22 1.53
C LEU A 191 11.36 18.69 1.75
N ILE A 192 12.18 19.25 0.87
CA ILE A 192 12.52 20.68 0.83
C ILE A 192 11.85 21.43 -0.33
N GLU A 193 11.19 20.69 -1.21
CA GLU A 193 10.36 21.16 -2.32
C GLU A 193 9.08 20.34 -2.38
N GLU A 194 7.99 20.87 -2.95
CA GLU A 194 6.72 20.16 -3.10
C GLU A 194 6.81 18.99 -4.09
N HIS A 195 7.82 19.02 -4.97
CA HIS A 195 8.09 17.99 -5.97
C HIS A 195 9.50 17.46 -5.77
N ALA A 196 9.60 16.22 -5.35
CA ALA A 196 10.85 15.49 -5.24
C ALA A 196 10.90 14.33 -6.22
N GLU A 197 12.10 13.84 -6.49
CA GLU A 197 12.33 12.68 -7.35
C GLU A 197 13.34 11.75 -6.70
N VAL A 198 13.09 10.44 -6.79
CA VAL A 198 14.07 9.39 -6.51
C VAL A 198 14.28 8.57 -7.77
N SER A 199 15.54 8.31 -8.13
CA SER A 199 15.92 7.36 -9.18
C SER A 199 16.92 6.34 -8.65
N VAL A 200 16.91 5.15 -9.22
CA VAL A 200 17.79 4.03 -8.86
C VAL A 200 18.27 3.34 -10.14
N GLU A 201 19.56 3.00 -10.22
CA GLU A 201 20.15 2.30 -11.36
C GLU A 201 20.00 0.77 -11.23
N GLY A 202 20.11 0.24 -10.00
CA GLY A 202 19.99 -1.20 -9.73
C GLY A 202 19.42 -1.49 -8.36
N GLY A 203 18.74 -2.64 -8.22
CA GLY A 203 18.04 -3.05 -7.01
C GLY A 203 16.61 -2.52 -6.93
N VAL A 204 15.99 -2.69 -5.77
CA VAL A 204 14.60 -2.30 -5.49
C VAL A 204 14.55 -1.46 -4.23
N LEU A 205 14.01 -0.25 -4.34
CA LEU A 205 13.77 0.64 -3.20
C LEU A 205 12.28 0.64 -2.82
N LEU A 206 12.02 0.40 -1.56
CA LEU A 206 10.76 0.77 -0.92
C LEU A 206 10.85 2.27 -0.59
N VAL A 207 9.96 3.05 -1.19
CA VAL A 207 9.76 4.45 -0.87
C VAL A 207 8.61 4.55 0.11
N ILE A 208 8.82 5.21 1.24
CA ILE A 208 7.77 5.49 2.23
C ILE A 208 7.66 6.99 2.35
N TYR A 209 6.51 7.54 1.99
CA TYR A 209 6.17 8.94 2.20
C TYR A 209 5.25 9.07 3.41
N THR A 210 5.45 10.09 4.24
CA THR A 210 4.59 10.38 5.38
C THR A 210 4.25 11.87 5.43
N ASN A 211 2.96 12.18 5.38
CA ASN A 211 2.44 13.53 5.55
C ASN A 211 2.50 13.93 7.03
N MET A 212 3.35 14.90 7.36
CA MET A 212 3.61 15.29 8.74
C MET A 212 2.44 16.05 9.39
N GLN A 213 1.64 16.74 8.60
CA GLN A 213 0.45 17.44 9.11
C GLN A 213 -0.63 16.46 9.56
N GLU A 214 -0.86 15.40 8.76
CA GLU A 214 -1.78 14.32 9.14
C GLU A 214 -1.25 13.50 10.32
N LEU A 215 0.05 13.22 10.35
CA LEU A 215 0.68 12.48 11.46
C LEU A 215 0.50 13.23 12.78
N SER A 216 0.80 14.52 12.83
CA SER A 216 0.65 15.36 14.03
C SER A 216 -0.82 15.42 14.49
N ALA A 217 -1.78 15.47 13.56
CA ALA A 217 -3.19 15.45 13.90
C ALA A 217 -3.62 14.14 14.57
N LEU A 218 -3.08 13.00 14.13
CA LEU A 218 -3.36 11.69 14.74
C LEU A 218 -2.77 11.58 16.16
N GLU A 219 -1.55 12.09 16.40
CA GLU A 219 -0.90 12.06 17.71
C GLU A 219 -1.68 12.89 18.76
N HIS A 220 -2.30 13.97 18.35
CA HIS A 220 -3.15 14.78 19.23
C HIS A 220 -4.44 14.06 19.65
N ILE A 221 -5.02 13.22 18.77
CA ILE A 221 -6.24 12.45 19.07
C ILE A 221 -5.94 11.28 20.04
N THR A 222 -4.77 10.64 19.91
CA THR A 222 -4.38 9.52 20.77
C THR A 222 -3.94 9.92 22.17
N ASN A 223 -3.57 11.17 22.39
CA ASN A 223 -3.10 11.71 23.67
C ASN A 223 -4.18 12.51 24.44
N SER A 224 -5.41 12.58 23.93
CA SER A 224 -6.58 13.22 24.54
C SER A 224 -7.59 12.17 25.04
#